data_bfad78d36a1228f5495e95b5a0431d6a
#
_entry.id   bfad78d36a1228f5495e95b5a0431d6a
#
_cell.length_a   1.000
_cell.length_b   1.000
_cell.length_c   1.000
_cell.angle_alpha   90.00
_cell.angle_beta   90.00
_cell.angle_gamma   90.00
#
_symmetry.space_group_name_H-M   'P 1'
#
loop_
_entity.id
_entity.type
_entity.pdbx_description
1 polymer ?
#
loop_
_entity_poly.entity_id
_entity_poly.type
_entity_poly.pdbx_seq_one_letter_code
_entity_poly.pdbx_strand_id
1 'polypeptide(L)'
;MAATDSEGPDRRWSKASRYARRAEVIRTEEVAPTGTMRIRFRVVDDGPFSFLPGQFVGIEYAADGLGYRRSPYCLLPPPGGERDFELLVRVVQDGQISRHLGSLKAGDEVAFRAPTGRSMLPKDRSRELILVATGVGVAPLYALARYLLDEGFGQPIRLYWGLRRPEDMCLTEELDDLARRHPNFEYEVSLSEWPATWAGLRGRVTESVPPLIPALGGRHFYLCGNGAMVEEMDTALSDLGVAEQFIYKEAYFNRRHKPDEAKMDALRGRFVADDLFSPFSHQSASLFEVHTTFQPAGRNVTADASSDLFRRVPSGKRLPREEQGPSTGPG
;
A
#
# COMPACT_ATOMS: atom_id res chain seq x y z
N MET A 1 36.70 -16.90 -35.43
CA MET A 1 36.43 -16.91 -33.99
C MET A 1 35.88 -15.55 -33.64
N ALA A 2 34.58 -15.42 -33.52
CA ALA A 2 33.90 -14.19 -33.13
C ALA A 2 33.65 -14.29 -31.61
N ALA A 3 34.19 -13.33 -30.86
CA ALA A 3 33.95 -13.22 -29.43
C ALA A 3 32.52 -12.82 -29.20
N THR A 4 31.76 -13.66 -28.50
CA THR A 4 30.45 -13.34 -27.97
C THR A 4 30.65 -12.42 -26.76
N ASP A 5 30.43 -11.12 -26.95
CA ASP A 5 30.29 -10.17 -25.86
C ASP A 5 29.07 -10.58 -25.00
N SER A 6 29.36 -11.18 -23.86
CA SER A 6 28.35 -11.35 -22.80
C SER A 6 28.00 -9.96 -22.22
N GLU A 7 26.91 -9.38 -22.66
CA GLU A 7 26.38 -8.18 -22.04
C GLU A 7 26.00 -8.50 -20.56
N GLY A 8 26.88 -8.07 -19.65
CA GLY A 8 26.63 -8.17 -18.22
C GLY A 8 25.43 -7.32 -17.80
N PRO A 9 24.86 -7.60 -16.61
CA PRO A 9 23.64 -6.95 -16.09
C PRO A 9 23.75 -5.43 -15.95
N ASP A 10 24.91 -4.86 -16.10
CA ASP A 10 25.23 -3.45 -15.80
C ASP A 10 24.73 -2.42 -16.84
N ARG A 11 24.40 -2.84 -18.07
CA ARG A 11 23.97 -1.90 -19.13
C ARG A 11 22.49 -1.50 -19.04
N ARG A 12 21.63 -2.27 -18.39
CA ARG A 12 20.19 -1.95 -18.27
C ARG A 12 19.95 -0.75 -17.35
N TRP A 13 20.81 -0.51 -16.38
CA TRP A 13 20.66 0.51 -15.35
C TRP A 13 21.37 1.82 -15.64
N SER A 14 22.26 1.86 -16.64
CA SER A 14 23.00 3.07 -17.03
C SER A 14 22.11 4.25 -17.44
N LYS A 15 20.82 3.99 -17.64
CA LYS A 15 19.80 4.99 -17.98
C LYS A 15 18.81 5.26 -16.85
N ALA A 16 18.93 4.65 -15.67
CA ALA A 16 18.07 4.98 -14.52
C ALA A 16 18.21 6.47 -14.19
N SER A 17 17.10 7.09 -13.79
CA SER A 17 17.12 8.48 -13.34
C SER A 17 18.22 8.64 -12.28
N ARG A 18 19.04 9.71 -12.39
CA ARG A 18 20.12 9.97 -11.41
C ARG A 18 19.63 10.12 -9.95
N TYR A 19 18.34 10.11 -9.73
CA TYR A 19 17.68 10.12 -8.42
C TYR A 19 17.03 8.79 -8.04
N ALA A 20 17.17 7.75 -8.87
CA ALA A 20 16.63 6.43 -8.55
C ALA A 20 17.52 5.76 -7.49
N ARG A 21 16.87 5.13 -6.52
CA ARG A 21 17.48 4.23 -5.55
C ARG A 21 17.48 2.82 -6.12
N ARG A 22 18.25 1.92 -5.52
CA ARG A 22 18.30 0.51 -5.89
C ARG A 22 17.84 -0.39 -4.76
N ALA A 23 17.13 -1.43 -5.11
CA ALA A 23 16.78 -2.50 -4.20
C ALA A 23 16.98 -3.86 -4.86
N GLU A 24 17.48 -4.81 -4.09
CA GLU A 24 17.64 -6.21 -4.46
C GLU A 24 16.39 -7.01 -4.07
N VAL A 25 15.97 -7.90 -4.93
CA VAL A 25 14.89 -8.84 -4.64
C VAL A 25 15.42 -9.93 -3.69
N ILE A 26 14.85 -9.99 -2.50
CA ILE A 26 15.19 -11.01 -1.51
C ILE A 26 14.34 -12.28 -1.67
N ARG A 27 13.06 -12.10 -2.01
CA ARG A 27 12.12 -13.20 -2.20
C ARG A 27 10.99 -12.78 -3.13
N THR A 28 10.57 -13.71 -3.97
CA THR A 28 9.32 -13.62 -4.72
C THR A 28 8.46 -14.84 -4.44
N GLU A 29 7.15 -14.63 -4.38
CA GLU A 29 6.19 -15.69 -4.12
C GLU A 29 4.88 -15.38 -4.83
N GLU A 30 4.31 -16.37 -5.54
CA GLU A 30 2.93 -16.28 -6.00
C GLU A 30 2.02 -16.63 -4.84
N VAL A 31 1.32 -15.62 -4.29
CA VAL A 31 0.47 -15.78 -3.10
C VAL A 31 -1.00 -15.99 -3.45
N ALA A 32 -1.36 -15.86 -4.72
CA ALA A 32 -2.65 -16.28 -5.25
C ALA A 32 -2.50 -16.73 -6.71
N PRO A 33 -3.05 -17.89 -7.09
CA PRO A 33 -2.87 -18.51 -8.43
C PRO A 33 -3.50 -17.68 -9.55
N THR A 34 -4.19 -16.63 -9.21
CA THR A 34 -4.71 -15.64 -10.14
C THR A 34 -3.67 -14.60 -10.58
N GLY A 35 -2.39 -14.80 -10.22
CA GLY A 35 -1.25 -13.96 -10.59
C GLY A 35 -1.02 -12.81 -9.62
N THR A 36 -1.23 -13.01 -8.32
CA THR A 36 -0.82 -12.05 -7.30
C THR A 36 0.51 -12.48 -6.70
N MET A 37 1.51 -11.62 -6.86
CA MET A 37 2.87 -11.83 -6.37
C MET A 37 3.11 -11.01 -5.10
N ARG A 38 3.79 -11.61 -4.13
CA ARG A 38 4.42 -10.91 -3.00
C ARG A 38 5.91 -10.88 -3.23
N ILE A 39 6.48 -9.69 -3.25
CA ILE A 39 7.89 -9.49 -3.57
C ILE A 39 8.53 -8.69 -2.45
N ARG A 40 9.57 -9.28 -1.84
CA ARG A 40 10.36 -8.62 -0.80
C ARG A 40 11.65 -8.06 -1.40
N PHE A 41 11.91 -6.82 -1.08
CA PHE A 41 13.09 -6.07 -1.53
C PHE A 41 13.93 -5.61 -0.34
N ARG A 42 15.24 -5.51 -0.56
CA ARG A 42 16.19 -4.86 0.33
C ARG A 42 16.84 -3.68 -0.37
N VAL A 43 16.76 -2.51 0.23
CA VAL A 43 17.44 -1.32 -0.27
C VAL A 43 18.96 -1.49 -0.14
N VAL A 44 19.68 -1.38 -1.27
CA VAL A 44 21.12 -1.65 -1.34
C VAL A 44 22.00 -0.41 -1.34
N ASP A 45 21.42 0.80 -1.49
CA ASP A 45 22.15 2.06 -1.31
C ASP A 45 22.29 2.43 0.18
N ASP A 46 23.22 3.32 0.52
CA ASP A 46 23.53 3.70 1.91
C ASP A 46 22.55 4.72 2.52
N GLY A 47 21.58 5.22 1.75
CA GLY A 47 20.61 6.21 2.22
C GLY A 47 19.64 5.64 3.25
N PRO A 48 19.09 6.46 4.17
CA PRO A 48 18.06 6.03 5.09
C PRO A 48 16.81 5.56 4.34
N PHE A 49 16.12 4.54 4.86
CA PHE A 49 14.87 4.06 4.31
C PHE A 49 13.87 3.82 5.42
N SER A 50 12.79 4.56 5.39
CA SER A 50 11.64 4.39 6.27
C SER A 50 10.39 4.87 5.53
N PHE A 51 9.23 4.35 5.91
CA PHE A 51 7.96 4.75 5.33
C PHE A 51 6.82 4.63 6.35
N LEU A 52 5.75 5.34 6.07
CA LEU A 52 4.50 5.30 6.82
C LEU A 52 3.42 4.60 5.99
N PRO A 53 2.39 4.03 6.62
CA PRO A 53 1.25 3.44 5.92
C PRO A 53 0.63 4.42 4.90
N GLY A 54 0.30 3.90 3.72
CA GLY A 54 -0.22 4.69 2.61
C GLY A 54 0.85 5.28 1.68
N GLN A 55 2.11 5.26 2.07
CA GLN A 55 3.19 5.64 1.16
C GLN A 55 3.49 4.52 0.15
N PHE A 56 4.04 4.91 -0.99
CA PHE A 56 4.36 4.02 -2.10
C PHE A 56 5.76 4.28 -2.67
N VAL A 57 6.27 3.33 -3.42
CA VAL A 57 7.47 3.47 -4.24
C VAL A 57 7.10 3.49 -5.71
N GLY A 58 7.78 4.30 -6.50
CA GLY A 58 7.67 4.25 -7.95
C GLY A 58 8.73 3.32 -8.53
N ILE A 59 8.35 2.12 -8.94
CA ILE A 59 9.27 1.19 -9.61
C ILE A 59 9.58 1.70 -11.01
N GLU A 60 10.86 1.85 -11.34
CA GLU A 60 11.31 2.27 -12.65
C GLU A 60 11.61 1.04 -13.54
N TYR A 61 11.14 1.07 -14.76
CA TYR A 61 11.35 0.03 -15.75
C TYR A 61 11.81 0.65 -17.07
N ALA A 62 12.93 0.18 -17.59
CA ALA A 62 13.42 0.56 -18.92
C ALA A 62 12.75 -0.32 -19.97
N ALA A 63 11.81 0.26 -20.71
CA ALA A 63 11.20 -0.44 -21.83
C ALA A 63 12.05 -0.26 -23.10
N ASP A 64 12.35 -1.35 -23.79
CA ASP A 64 13.14 -1.31 -25.03
C ASP A 64 12.51 -0.37 -26.06
N GLY A 65 13.26 0.66 -26.47
CA GLY A 65 12.83 1.65 -27.48
C GLY A 65 11.79 2.69 -27.01
N LEU A 66 11.24 2.58 -25.80
CA LEU A 66 10.15 3.44 -25.30
C LEU A 66 10.56 4.36 -24.13
N GLY A 67 11.84 4.32 -23.73
CA GLY A 67 12.32 5.08 -22.58
C GLY A 67 11.91 4.49 -21.23
N TYR A 68 12.00 5.31 -20.18
CA TYR A 68 11.65 4.90 -18.83
C TYR A 68 10.16 4.96 -18.58
N ARG A 69 9.66 3.92 -17.94
CA ARG A 69 8.32 3.86 -17.38
C ARG A 69 8.41 3.75 -15.87
N ARG A 70 7.38 4.20 -15.19
CA ARG A 70 7.31 4.14 -13.74
C ARG A 70 5.89 3.81 -13.31
N SER A 71 5.77 2.86 -12.38
CA SER A 71 4.49 2.56 -11.72
C SER A 71 4.66 2.58 -10.22
N PRO A 72 3.71 3.15 -9.52
CA PRO A 72 3.70 3.20 -8.09
C PRO A 72 3.09 1.92 -7.50
N TYR A 73 3.66 1.51 -6.38
CA TYR A 73 3.21 0.36 -5.60
C TYR A 73 3.22 0.70 -4.13
N CYS A 74 2.09 0.47 -3.46
CA CYS A 74 1.96 0.68 -2.03
C CYS A 74 2.88 -0.25 -1.25
N LEU A 75 3.48 0.30 -0.21
CA LEU A 75 4.43 -0.40 0.63
C LEU A 75 3.73 -1.23 1.68
N LEU A 76 4.13 -2.49 1.77
CA LEU A 76 3.84 -3.39 2.87
C LEU A 76 5.05 -3.44 3.82
N PRO A 77 4.84 -3.33 5.14
CA PRO A 77 5.91 -3.55 6.09
C PRO A 77 6.24 -5.05 6.17
N PRO A 78 7.50 -5.43 5.92
CA PRO A 78 7.92 -6.82 6.06
C PRO A 78 7.98 -7.22 7.55
N PRO A 79 7.97 -8.49 7.86
CA PRO A 79 8.33 -8.97 9.18
C PRO A 79 9.84 -8.79 9.39
N GLY A 80 10.24 -7.76 10.14
CA GLY A 80 11.65 -7.43 10.46
C GLY A 80 12.45 -6.85 9.28
N GLY A 81 13.50 -6.12 9.59
CA GLY A 81 14.43 -5.52 8.62
C GLY A 81 14.17 -4.03 8.37
N GLU A 82 15.11 -3.18 8.82
CA GLU A 82 15.00 -1.71 8.74
C GLU A 82 15.11 -1.16 7.31
N ARG A 83 15.59 -1.97 6.36
CA ARG A 83 15.84 -1.54 4.98
C ARG A 83 15.06 -2.37 3.96
N ASP A 84 14.14 -3.18 4.44
CA ASP A 84 13.33 -4.04 3.59
C ASP A 84 11.94 -3.43 3.37
N PHE A 85 11.35 -3.72 2.24
CA PHE A 85 9.95 -3.47 1.98
C PHE A 85 9.35 -4.61 1.14
N GLU A 86 8.05 -4.74 1.19
CA GLU A 86 7.33 -5.70 0.36
C GLU A 86 6.32 -5.00 -0.52
N LEU A 87 6.07 -5.58 -1.67
CA LEU A 87 5.01 -5.18 -2.59
C LEU A 87 4.06 -6.35 -2.82
N LEU A 88 2.77 -6.07 -2.83
CA LEU A 88 1.74 -6.98 -3.31
C LEU A 88 1.32 -6.55 -4.70
N VAL A 89 1.67 -7.35 -5.70
CA VAL A 89 1.56 -6.99 -7.11
C VAL A 89 0.58 -7.92 -7.83
N ARG A 90 -0.50 -7.36 -8.39
CA ARG A 90 -1.32 -8.10 -9.34
C ARG A 90 -0.67 -8.04 -10.72
N VAL A 91 -0.22 -9.17 -11.22
CA VAL A 91 0.30 -9.28 -12.57
C VAL A 91 -0.86 -9.24 -13.57
N VAL A 92 -0.87 -8.24 -14.44
CA VAL A 92 -1.87 -8.11 -15.50
C VAL A 92 -1.23 -8.38 -16.85
N GLN A 93 -1.97 -9.08 -17.74
CA GLN A 93 -1.41 -9.54 -19.03
C GLN A 93 -0.85 -8.41 -19.89
N ASP A 94 -1.52 -7.25 -19.89
CA ASP A 94 -1.12 -6.09 -20.69
C ASP A 94 -0.22 -5.11 -19.93
N GLY A 95 0.04 -5.36 -18.63
CA GLY A 95 0.86 -4.48 -17.78
C GLY A 95 2.35 -4.78 -17.95
N GLN A 96 3.12 -3.82 -18.48
CA GLN A 96 4.56 -4.02 -18.70
C GLN A 96 5.32 -4.14 -17.37
N ILE A 97 5.08 -3.23 -16.44
CA ILE A 97 5.80 -3.20 -15.15
C ILE A 97 5.35 -4.33 -14.24
N SER A 98 4.05 -4.63 -14.16
CA SER A 98 3.57 -5.74 -13.34
C SER A 98 4.07 -7.10 -13.83
N ARG A 99 4.20 -7.31 -15.16
CA ARG A 99 4.84 -8.51 -15.73
C ARG A 99 6.33 -8.57 -15.44
N HIS A 100 7.03 -7.43 -15.55
CA HIS A 100 8.43 -7.35 -15.16
C HIS A 100 8.60 -7.74 -13.69
N LEU A 101 7.83 -7.15 -12.79
CA LEU A 101 7.86 -7.50 -11.37
C LEU A 101 7.53 -8.99 -11.14
N GLY A 102 6.54 -9.54 -11.85
CA GLY A 102 6.19 -10.96 -11.77
C GLY A 102 7.26 -11.91 -12.31
N SER A 103 8.22 -11.43 -13.10
CA SER A 103 9.34 -12.23 -13.64
C SER A 103 10.62 -12.17 -12.80
N LEU A 104 10.67 -11.31 -11.79
CA LEU A 104 11.85 -11.12 -10.94
C LEU A 104 12.13 -12.38 -10.08
N LYS A 105 13.41 -12.59 -9.80
CA LYS A 105 13.92 -13.66 -8.94
C LYS A 105 14.80 -13.07 -7.84
N ALA A 106 15.02 -13.83 -6.79
CA ALA A 106 15.98 -13.45 -5.75
C ALA A 106 17.35 -13.14 -6.36
N GLY A 107 17.95 -12.03 -5.96
CA GLY A 107 19.20 -11.49 -6.50
C GLY A 107 19.03 -10.51 -7.66
N ASP A 108 17.84 -10.38 -8.26
CA ASP A 108 17.58 -9.34 -9.25
C ASP A 108 17.53 -7.96 -8.58
N GLU A 109 17.93 -6.91 -9.29
CA GLU A 109 17.84 -5.54 -8.81
C GLU A 109 16.75 -4.76 -9.54
N VAL A 110 16.13 -3.83 -8.82
CA VAL A 110 15.19 -2.85 -9.37
C VAL A 110 15.64 -1.44 -9.05
N ALA A 111 15.37 -0.51 -9.96
CA ALA A 111 15.44 0.91 -9.67
C ALA A 111 14.08 1.41 -9.18
N PHE A 112 14.08 2.23 -8.13
CA PHE A 112 12.86 2.78 -7.58
C PHE A 112 13.06 4.22 -7.07
N ARG A 113 11.96 4.95 -6.94
CA ARG A 113 11.95 6.23 -6.22
C ARG A 113 11.67 6.00 -4.76
N ALA A 114 12.31 6.79 -3.91
CA ALA A 114 12.12 6.78 -2.47
C ALA A 114 10.63 6.87 -2.09
N PRO A 115 10.22 6.39 -0.91
CA PRO A 115 8.83 6.46 -0.51
C PRO A 115 8.26 7.87 -0.69
N THR A 116 7.13 7.95 -1.36
CA THR A 116 6.39 9.17 -1.64
C THR A 116 4.92 8.99 -1.25
N GLY A 117 4.16 10.05 -1.36
CA GLY A 117 2.76 10.03 -0.96
C GLY A 117 2.56 10.45 0.50
N ARG A 118 1.32 10.80 0.80
CA ARG A 118 0.93 11.17 2.16
C ARG A 118 0.67 9.92 2.99
N SER A 119 0.96 10.01 4.28
CA SER A 119 0.55 8.97 5.23
C SER A 119 -0.97 8.91 5.34
N MET A 120 -1.50 7.68 5.45
CA MET A 120 -2.91 7.38 5.72
C MET A 120 -3.27 7.52 7.20
N LEU A 121 -2.35 7.89 8.06
CA LEU A 121 -2.60 7.97 9.49
C LEU A 121 -3.72 8.96 9.81
N PRO A 122 -4.74 8.56 10.61
CA PRO A 122 -5.83 9.44 10.99
C PRO A 122 -5.30 10.58 11.87
N LYS A 123 -5.76 11.81 11.59
CA LYS A 123 -5.46 12.96 12.45
C LYS A 123 -6.23 12.87 13.77
N ASP A 124 -7.45 12.40 13.71
CA ASP A 124 -8.31 12.15 14.87
C ASP A 124 -8.28 10.64 15.20
N ARG A 125 -7.57 10.28 16.25
CA ARG A 125 -7.42 8.88 16.70
C ARG A 125 -8.54 8.45 17.66
N SER A 126 -9.54 9.27 17.89
CA SER A 126 -10.68 8.92 18.73
C SER A 126 -11.80 8.20 17.98
N ARG A 127 -11.67 8.04 16.66
CA ARG A 127 -12.68 7.47 15.78
C ARG A 127 -12.37 6.03 15.41
N GLU A 128 -13.44 5.24 15.26
CA GLU A 128 -13.40 3.90 14.68
C GLU A 128 -12.96 3.98 13.18
N LEU A 129 -12.21 2.98 12.70
CA LEU A 129 -11.80 2.88 11.30
C LEU A 129 -12.58 1.78 10.58
N ILE A 130 -13.20 2.14 9.47
CA ILE A 130 -13.80 1.21 8.50
C ILE A 130 -12.91 1.20 7.25
N LEU A 131 -12.28 0.07 7.00
CA LEU A 131 -11.35 -0.14 5.89
C LEU A 131 -12.05 -1.00 4.84
N VAL A 132 -12.16 -0.53 3.60
CA VAL A 132 -12.78 -1.29 2.51
C VAL A 132 -11.78 -1.45 1.38
N ALA A 133 -11.39 -2.69 1.11
CA ALA A 133 -10.41 -3.02 0.09
C ALA A 133 -11.00 -3.88 -1.02
N THR A 134 -10.39 -3.82 -2.22
CA THR A 134 -10.54 -4.87 -3.23
C THR A 134 -9.19 -5.32 -3.78
N GLY A 135 -9.03 -6.63 -3.96
CA GLY A 135 -7.79 -7.22 -4.48
C GLY A 135 -6.56 -6.79 -3.68
N VAL A 136 -5.51 -6.37 -4.39
CA VAL A 136 -4.25 -5.90 -3.77
C VAL A 136 -4.37 -4.56 -3.02
N GLY A 137 -5.50 -3.87 -3.11
CA GLY A 137 -5.79 -2.69 -2.30
C GLY A 137 -5.87 -2.99 -0.79
N VAL A 138 -5.91 -4.25 -0.41
CA VAL A 138 -5.78 -4.66 1.00
C VAL A 138 -4.41 -4.29 1.58
N ALA A 139 -3.36 -4.24 0.77
CA ALA A 139 -1.99 -4.03 1.23
C ALA A 139 -1.79 -2.74 2.05
N PRO A 140 -2.12 -1.53 1.55
CA PRO A 140 -1.97 -0.31 2.34
C PRO A 140 -2.91 -0.27 3.54
N LEU A 141 -4.09 -0.89 3.47
CA LEU A 141 -5.04 -0.91 4.59
C LEU A 141 -4.59 -1.86 5.70
N TYR A 142 -4.02 -3.02 5.35
CA TYR A 142 -3.34 -3.89 6.30
C TYR A 142 -2.15 -3.18 6.96
N ALA A 143 -1.32 -2.50 6.18
CA ALA A 143 -0.19 -1.73 6.70
C ALA A 143 -0.65 -0.66 7.70
N LEU A 144 -1.77 0.04 7.39
CA LEU A 144 -2.37 1.03 8.28
C LEU A 144 -2.87 0.40 9.58
N ALA A 145 -3.66 -0.68 9.48
CA ALA A 145 -4.21 -1.35 10.65
C ALA A 145 -3.10 -1.87 11.57
N ARG A 146 -2.12 -2.58 11.01
CA ARG A 146 -0.97 -3.10 11.74
C ARG A 146 -0.21 -1.98 12.46
N TYR A 147 0.15 -0.92 11.74
CA TYR A 147 0.90 0.20 12.32
C TYR A 147 0.14 0.84 13.50
N LEU A 148 -1.15 1.12 13.32
CA LEU A 148 -1.95 1.75 14.36
C LEU A 148 -2.11 0.86 15.59
N LEU A 149 -2.32 -0.43 15.40
CA LEU A 149 -2.48 -1.40 16.49
C LEU A 149 -1.16 -1.61 17.25
N ASP A 150 -0.05 -1.72 16.53
CA ASP A 150 1.29 -1.81 17.13
C ASP A 150 1.64 -0.53 17.93
N GLU A 151 1.08 0.64 17.54
CA GLU A 151 1.18 1.93 18.25
C GLU A 151 0.12 2.09 19.38
N GLY A 152 -0.63 1.05 19.71
CA GLY A 152 -1.63 1.08 20.79
C GLY A 152 -2.92 1.83 20.45
N PHE A 153 -3.33 1.85 19.18
CA PHE A 153 -4.63 2.42 18.78
C PHE A 153 -5.78 1.67 19.44
N GLY A 154 -6.58 2.37 20.26
CA GLY A 154 -7.59 1.75 21.11
C GLY A 154 -9.00 1.68 20.51
N GLN A 155 -9.26 2.32 19.36
CA GLN A 155 -10.59 2.28 18.75
C GLN A 155 -10.73 1.04 17.84
N PRO A 156 -11.96 0.57 17.59
CA PRO A 156 -12.20 -0.52 16.65
C PRO A 156 -11.67 -0.24 15.25
N ILE A 157 -11.06 -1.26 14.63
CA ILE A 157 -10.69 -1.28 13.22
C ILE A 157 -11.39 -2.46 12.56
N ARG A 158 -12.21 -2.21 11.55
CA ARG A 158 -12.90 -3.23 10.75
C ARG A 158 -12.44 -3.17 9.32
N LEU A 159 -11.93 -4.29 8.81
CA LEU A 159 -11.48 -4.43 7.43
C LEU A 159 -12.45 -5.31 6.65
N TYR A 160 -13.03 -4.78 5.59
CA TYR A 160 -13.83 -5.51 4.62
C TYR A 160 -13.03 -5.67 3.33
N TRP A 161 -12.78 -6.92 2.94
CA TRP A 161 -11.93 -7.22 1.78
C TRP A 161 -12.71 -7.92 0.68
N GLY A 162 -12.99 -7.22 -0.42
CA GLY A 162 -13.68 -7.74 -1.60
C GLY A 162 -12.72 -8.47 -2.54
N LEU A 163 -13.07 -9.71 -2.85
CA LEU A 163 -12.37 -10.56 -3.78
C LEU A 163 -13.36 -11.20 -4.76
N ARG A 164 -12.82 -11.76 -5.84
CA ARG A 164 -13.66 -12.49 -6.77
C ARG A 164 -13.94 -13.90 -6.25
N ARG A 165 -12.91 -14.63 -5.84
CA ARG A 165 -12.95 -16.04 -5.44
C ARG A 165 -12.08 -16.28 -4.20
N PRO A 166 -12.26 -17.41 -3.51
CA PRO A 166 -11.41 -17.77 -2.36
C PRO A 166 -9.93 -17.87 -2.70
N GLU A 167 -9.59 -18.31 -3.91
CA GLU A 167 -8.20 -18.46 -4.37
C GLU A 167 -7.47 -17.12 -4.53
N ASP A 168 -8.17 -16.01 -4.50
CA ASP A 168 -7.59 -14.66 -4.53
C ASP A 168 -7.09 -14.19 -3.14
N MET A 169 -7.39 -14.92 -2.07
CA MET A 169 -6.94 -14.56 -0.71
C MET A 169 -5.42 -14.75 -0.57
N CYS A 170 -4.72 -13.72 -0.12
CA CYS A 170 -3.25 -13.69 -0.11
C CYS A 170 -2.59 -13.12 1.16
N LEU A 171 -3.36 -12.66 2.15
CA LEU A 171 -2.87 -12.12 3.44
C LEU A 171 -3.66 -12.67 4.63
N THR A 172 -4.27 -13.84 4.50
CA THR A 172 -5.14 -14.39 5.56
C THR A 172 -4.38 -14.72 6.82
N GLU A 173 -3.18 -15.28 6.72
CA GLU A 173 -2.35 -15.62 7.89
C GLU A 173 -1.99 -14.36 8.69
N GLU A 174 -1.61 -13.28 7.98
CA GLU A 174 -1.27 -12.01 8.62
C GLU A 174 -2.48 -11.31 9.24
N LEU A 175 -3.64 -11.39 8.58
CA LEU A 175 -4.88 -10.82 9.10
C LEU A 175 -5.39 -11.61 10.31
N ASP A 176 -5.32 -12.93 10.28
CA ASP A 176 -5.66 -13.82 11.41
C ASP A 176 -4.72 -13.58 12.60
N ASP A 177 -3.42 -13.41 12.34
CA ASP A 177 -2.46 -13.09 13.39
C ASP A 177 -2.76 -11.73 14.03
N LEU A 178 -3.07 -10.73 13.20
CA LEU A 178 -3.43 -9.40 13.67
C LEU A 178 -4.70 -9.43 14.52
N ALA A 179 -5.75 -10.14 14.07
CA ALA A 179 -7.01 -10.28 14.81
C ALA A 179 -6.82 -11.03 16.13
N ARG A 180 -5.96 -12.04 16.17
CA ARG A 180 -5.65 -12.80 17.39
C ARG A 180 -4.90 -11.96 18.42
N ARG A 181 -4.01 -11.07 18.00
CA ARG A 181 -3.21 -10.21 18.89
C ARG A 181 -3.97 -8.96 19.37
N HIS A 182 -4.92 -8.49 18.59
CA HIS A 182 -5.60 -7.22 18.85
C HIS A 182 -7.13 -7.41 18.83
N PRO A 183 -7.77 -7.51 19.99
CA PRO A 183 -9.21 -7.78 20.10
C PRO A 183 -10.09 -6.65 19.53
N ASN A 184 -9.52 -5.49 19.24
CA ASN A 184 -10.19 -4.37 18.59
C ASN A 184 -9.99 -4.35 17.07
N PHE A 185 -9.41 -5.41 16.49
CA PHE A 185 -9.30 -5.60 15.04
C PHE A 185 -10.13 -6.80 14.59
N GLU A 186 -10.94 -6.61 13.57
CA GLU A 186 -11.68 -7.67 12.89
C GLU A 186 -11.63 -7.47 11.38
N TYR A 187 -11.73 -8.55 10.63
CA TYR A 187 -11.85 -8.48 9.18
C TYR A 187 -12.85 -9.48 8.64
N GLU A 188 -13.45 -9.13 7.52
CA GLU A 188 -14.36 -9.99 6.78
C GLU A 188 -14.03 -9.95 5.28
N VAL A 189 -14.14 -11.13 4.64
CA VAL A 189 -13.96 -11.27 3.19
C VAL A 189 -15.31 -11.39 2.51
N SER A 190 -15.52 -10.57 1.47
CA SER A 190 -16.70 -10.63 0.61
C SER A 190 -16.29 -11.19 -0.76
N LEU A 191 -16.99 -12.25 -1.21
CA LEU A 191 -16.74 -12.87 -2.52
C LEU A 191 -17.86 -12.54 -3.50
N SER A 192 -17.49 -12.11 -4.71
CA SER A 192 -18.44 -11.91 -5.79
C SER A 192 -18.77 -13.20 -6.56
N GLU A 193 -17.88 -14.20 -6.50
CA GLU A 193 -18.08 -15.58 -6.97
C GLU A 193 -17.71 -16.53 -5.81
N TRP A 194 -18.71 -17.05 -5.13
CA TRP A 194 -18.51 -17.86 -3.92
C TRP A 194 -18.96 -19.30 -4.09
N PRO A 195 -18.25 -20.29 -3.52
CA PRO A 195 -18.70 -21.66 -3.45
C PRO A 195 -19.83 -21.82 -2.41
N ALA A 196 -20.60 -22.90 -2.52
CA ALA A 196 -21.72 -23.16 -1.61
C ALA A 196 -21.29 -23.25 -0.12
N THR A 197 -20.03 -23.63 0.11
CA THR A 197 -19.43 -23.76 1.46
C THR A 197 -18.94 -22.43 2.06
N TRP A 198 -19.06 -21.31 1.30
CA TRP A 198 -18.56 -20.04 1.76
C TRP A 198 -19.44 -19.47 2.90
N ALA A 199 -18.78 -19.19 4.05
CA ALA A 199 -19.44 -18.68 5.25
C ALA A 199 -19.32 -17.17 5.44
N GLY A 200 -18.42 -16.51 4.69
CA GLY A 200 -18.22 -15.06 4.75
C GLY A 200 -19.26 -14.26 3.95
N LEU A 201 -18.99 -12.98 3.75
CA LEU A 201 -19.89 -12.10 3.02
C LEU A 201 -19.99 -12.50 1.54
N ARG A 202 -21.16 -12.26 0.95
CA ARG A 202 -21.48 -12.63 -0.42
C ARG A 202 -21.84 -11.39 -1.22
N GLY A 203 -21.36 -11.33 -2.47
CA GLY A 203 -21.55 -10.22 -3.36
C GLY A 203 -20.36 -9.26 -3.39
N ARG A 204 -20.54 -8.12 -3.98
CA ARG A 204 -19.54 -7.06 -4.01
C ARG A 204 -19.51 -6.33 -2.67
N VAL A 205 -18.35 -5.82 -2.26
CA VAL A 205 -18.23 -5.01 -1.03
C VAL A 205 -19.12 -3.77 -1.07
N THR A 206 -19.40 -3.23 -2.25
CA THR A 206 -20.29 -2.08 -2.45
C THR A 206 -21.75 -2.39 -2.13
N GLU A 207 -22.13 -3.66 -2.13
CA GLU A 207 -23.47 -4.15 -1.83
C GLU A 207 -23.53 -4.73 -0.40
N SER A 208 -22.53 -5.52 -0.02
CA SER A 208 -22.52 -6.28 1.23
C SER A 208 -22.12 -5.46 2.47
N VAL A 209 -21.26 -4.44 2.30
CA VAL A 209 -20.71 -3.68 3.44
C VAL A 209 -21.63 -2.56 3.94
N PRO A 210 -22.25 -1.70 3.10
CA PRO A 210 -23.05 -0.58 3.61
C PRO A 210 -24.14 -0.99 4.62
N PRO A 211 -24.87 -2.11 4.45
CA PRO A 211 -25.86 -2.56 5.42
C PRO A 211 -25.30 -2.95 6.80
N LEU A 212 -23.99 -3.25 6.87
CA LEU A 212 -23.31 -3.66 8.12
C LEU A 212 -22.83 -2.47 8.95
N ILE A 213 -22.97 -1.26 8.43
CA ILE A 213 -22.50 -0.05 9.09
C ILE A 213 -23.72 0.69 9.70
N PRO A 214 -24.13 0.35 10.94
CA PRO A 214 -25.41 0.80 11.49
C PRO A 214 -25.44 2.30 11.86
N ALA A 215 -24.29 2.91 12.06
CA ALA A 215 -24.16 4.33 12.37
C ALA A 215 -22.92 4.89 11.68
N LEU A 216 -23.04 6.04 11.04
CA LEU A 216 -21.96 6.63 10.24
C LEU A 216 -21.11 7.63 11.03
N GLY A 217 -21.65 8.15 12.13
CA GLY A 217 -20.94 9.10 12.98
C GLY A 217 -19.76 8.46 13.74
N GLY A 218 -18.72 9.25 14.01
CA GLY A 218 -17.58 8.78 14.81
C GLY A 218 -16.61 7.83 14.08
N ARG A 219 -16.64 7.78 12.74
CA ARG A 219 -15.82 6.88 11.94
C ARG A 219 -14.98 7.58 10.88
N HIS A 220 -13.86 6.98 10.55
CA HIS A 220 -13.11 7.23 9.33
C HIS A 220 -13.28 6.05 8.39
N PHE A 221 -13.46 6.35 7.11
CA PHE A 221 -13.59 5.35 6.04
C PHE A 221 -12.35 5.41 5.15
N TYR A 222 -11.77 4.26 4.88
CA TYR A 222 -10.61 4.13 4.00
C TYR A 222 -10.95 3.17 2.87
N LEU A 223 -10.98 3.68 1.66
CA LEU A 223 -11.36 2.96 0.45
C LEU A 223 -10.12 2.76 -0.42
N CYS A 224 -9.74 1.51 -0.69
CA CYS A 224 -8.56 1.24 -1.50
C CYS A 224 -8.77 0.06 -2.45
N GLY A 225 -8.43 0.22 -3.72
CA GLY A 225 -8.49 -0.83 -4.72
C GLY A 225 -9.07 -0.39 -6.06
N ASN A 226 -9.90 -1.25 -6.67
CA ASN A 226 -10.49 -0.97 -7.98
C ASN A 226 -11.23 0.37 -7.99
N GLY A 227 -10.95 1.21 -9.00
CA GLY A 227 -11.50 2.56 -9.09
C GLY A 227 -13.02 2.61 -9.09
N ALA A 228 -13.69 1.67 -9.78
CA ALA A 228 -15.15 1.60 -9.77
C ALA A 228 -15.69 1.31 -8.36
N MET A 229 -15.06 0.39 -7.62
CA MET A 229 -15.44 0.11 -6.23
C MET A 229 -15.28 1.36 -5.35
N VAL A 230 -14.16 2.07 -5.48
CA VAL A 230 -13.91 3.28 -4.68
C VAL A 230 -14.96 4.35 -4.97
N GLU A 231 -15.33 4.56 -6.25
CA GLU A 231 -16.37 5.52 -6.64
C GLU A 231 -17.76 5.11 -6.15
N GLU A 232 -18.13 3.84 -6.30
CA GLU A 232 -19.43 3.31 -5.84
C GLU A 232 -19.56 3.45 -4.31
N MET A 233 -18.52 3.07 -3.55
CA MET A 233 -18.50 3.20 -2.08
C MET A 233 -18.52 4.65 -1.62
N ASP A 234 -17.75 5.53 -2.26
CA ASP A 234 -17.74 6.96 -1.95
C ASP A 234 -19.13 7.58 -2.13
N THR A 235 -19.79 7.24 -3.25
CA THR A 235 -21.17 7.68 -3.51
C THR A 235 -22.12 7.14 -2.43
N ALA A 236 -22.07 5.84 -2.15
CA ALA A 236 -22.94 5.23 -1.16
C ALA A 236 -22.76 5.84 0.25
N LEU A 237 -21.53 6.09 0.69
CA LEU A 237 -21.23 6.71 1.97
C LEU A 237 -21.69 8.18 2.01
N SER A 238 -21.51 8.90 0.90
CA SER A 238 -21.96 10.29 0.77
C SER A 238 -23.48 10.41 0.80
N ASP A 239 -24.19 9.53 0.11
CA ASP A 239 -25.67 9.46 0.12
C ASP A 239 -26.21 9.13 1.51
N LEU A 240 -25.46 8.37 2.29
CA LEU A 240 -25.75 8.07 3.68
C LEU A 240 -25.35 9.21 4.64
N GLY A 241 -24.79 10.33 4.14
CA GLY A 241 -24.47 11.52 4.92
C GLY A 241 -23.08 11.52 5.56
N VAL A 242 -22.16 10.66 5.14
CA VAL A 242 -20.76 10.73 5.59
C VAL A 242 -20.10 11.93 4.95
N ALA A 243 -19.55 12.84 5.76
CA ALA A 243 -18.85 14.00 5.24
C ALA A 243 -17.51 13.57 4.57
N GLU A 244 -17.19 14.16 3.41
CA GLU A 244 -16.01 13.84 2.60
C GLU A 244 -14.69 13.83 3.38
N GLN A 245 -14.54 14.70 4.37
CA GLN A 245 -13.36 14.77 5.23
C GLN A 245 -13.09 13.51 6.06
N PHE A 246 -14.05 12.59 6.15
CA PHE A 246 -13.93 11.31 6.85
C PHE A 246 -13.79 10.12 5.89
N ILE A 247 -13.75 10.37 4.57
CA ILE A 247 -13.58 9.36 3.54
C ILE A 247 -12.21 9.54 2.87
N TYR A 248 -11.34 8.55 3.05
CA TYR A 248 -10.02 8.48 2.42
C TYR A 248 -10.08 7.51 1.26
N LYS A 249 -9.53 7.91 0.11
CA LYS A 249 -9.68 7.16 -1.15
C LYS A 249 -8.34 6.97 -1.83
N GLU A 250 -8.07 5.72 -2.27
CA GLU A 250 -6.99 5.39 -3.19
C GLU A 250 -7.50 4.43 -4.25
N ALA A 251 -7.61 4.89 -5.47
CA ALA A 251 -8.21 4.16 -6.58
C ALA A 251 -7.14 3.65 -7.55
N TYR A 252 -7.21 2.36 -7.88
CA TYR A 252 -6.39 1.73 -8.91
C TYR A 252 -7.20 1.56 -10.18
N PHE A 253 -6.71 2.11 -11.28
CA PHE A 253 -7.33 1.97 -12.58
C PHE A 253 -6.47 1.11 -13.49
N ASN A 254 -7.12 0.42 -14.45
CA ASN A 254 -6.47 -0.35 -15.49
C ASN A 254 -7.23 -0.18 -16.83
N ARG A 255 -6.72 -0.74 -17.91
CA ARG A 255 -7.34 -0.62 -19.25
C ARG A 255 -8.79 -1.07 -19.33
N ARG A 256 -9.22 -2.03 -18.50
CA ARG A 256 -10.60 -2.54 -18.50
C ARG A 256 -11.56 -1.61 -17.75
N HIS A 257 -11.03 -0.83 -16.82
CA HIS A 257 -11.79 0.06 -15.94
C HIS A 257 -11.24 1.48 -16.05
N LYS A 258 -11.06 1.96 -17.28
CA LYS A 258 -10.68 3.36 -17.51
C LYS A 258 -11.85 4.26 -17.11
N PRO A 259 -11.59 5.33 -16.35
CA PRO A 259 -12.56 6.41 -16.22
C PRO A 259 -12.86 7.04 -17.59
N ASP A 260 -13.92 7.79 -17.68
CA ASP A 260 -14.19 8.64 -18.84
C ASP A 260 -13.07 9.67 -19.07
N GLU A 261 -13.05 10.33 -20.22
CA GLU A 261 -11.96 11.21 -20.61
C GLU A 261 -11.82 12.43 -19.68
N ALA A 262 -12.90 12.96 -19.16
CA ALA A 262 -12.86 14.07 -18.18
C ALA A 262 -12.26 13.62 -16.85
N LYS A 263 -12.59 12.43 -16.39
CA LYS A 263 -11.96 11.83 -15.20
C LYS A 263 -10.50 11.46 -15.45
N MET A 264 -10.15 10.99 -16.66
CA MET A 264 -8.76 10.76 -17.04
C MET A 264 -7.93 12.03 -16.99
N ASP A 265 -8.47 13.17 -17.46
CA ASP A 265 -7.79 14.45 -17.37
C ASP A 265 -7.64 14.93 -15.93
N ALA A 266 -8.65 14.72 -15.09
CA ALA A 266 -8.56 15.01 -13.67
C ALA A 266 -7.57 14.09 -12.93
N LEU A 267 -7.30 12.89 -13.45
CA LEU A 267 -6.34 11.93 -12.90
C LEU A 267 -4.93 12.14 -13.46
N ARG A 268 -4.77 12.92 -14.54
CA ARG A 268 -3.44 13.36 -14.99
C ARG A 268 -2.77 14.12 -13.85
N GLY A 269 -1.66 13.61 -13.34
CA GLY A 269 -1.00 14.13 -12.14
C GLY A 269 -1.43 13.47 -10.83
N ARG A 270 -2.37 12.52 -10.87
CA ARG A 270 -2.69 11.62 -9.77
C ARG A 270 -2.14 10.23 -10.07
N PHE A 271 -2.18 9.37 -9.06
CA PHE A 271 -1.75 8.00 -9.20
C PHE A 271 -2.64 7.21 -10.18
N VAL A 272 -2.05 6.75 -11.27
CA VAL A 272 -2.70 5.86 -12.24
C VAL A 272 -1.68 4.84 -12.75
N ALA A 273 -2.08 3.59 -12.92
CA ALA A 273 -1.22 2.57 -13.49
C ALA A 273 -0.76 2.96 -14.92
N ASP A 274 0.51 2.74 -15.24
CA ASP A 274 1.15 3.13 -16.52
C ASP A 274 0.40 2.69 -17.78
N ASP A 275 -0.32 1.56 -17.69
CA ASP A 275 -1.08 1.00 -18.80
C ASP A 275 -2.40 1.76 -19.12
N LEU A 276 -2.77 2.75 -18.32
CA LEU A 276 -3.87 3.67 -18.62
C LEU A 276 -3.48 4.75 -19.62
N PHE A 277 -2.20 5.11 -19.67
CA PHE A 277 -1.71 6.14 -20.59
C PHE A 277 -1.10 5.49 -21.83
N SER A 278 -1.44 6.00 -23.01
CA SER A 278 -0.87 5.51 -24.27
C SER A 278 0.66 5.61 -24.22
N PRO A 279 1.39 4.62 -24.81
CA PRO A 279 2.86 4.64 -24.87
C PRO A 279 3.47 5.88 -25.56
N PHE A 280 2.65 6.72 -26.20
CA PHE A 280 3.09 7.89 -26.96
C PHE A 280 3.02 9.22 -26.24
N SER A 281 2.54 9.29 -25.01
CA SER A 281 2.57 10.55 -24.26
C SER A 281 3.97 10.76 -23.66
N HIS A 282 4.82 11.50 -24.36
CA HIS A 282 6.16 11.89 -23.91
C HIS A 282 6.16 12.83 -22.66
N GLN A 283 5.03 13.09 -22.07
CA GLN A 283 4.85 13.97 -20.90
C GLN A 283 4.90 13.26 -19.55
N SER A 284 5.12 11.96 -19.52
CA SER A 284 5.13 11.17 -18.28
C SER A 284 6.29 11.46 -17.31
N ALA A 285 7.28 12.26 -17.72
CA ALA A 285 8.40 12.62 -16.83
C ALA A 285 8.04 13.67 -15.75
N SER A 286 6.97 14.45 -15.96
CA SER A 286 6.50 15.47 -15.01
C SER A 286 5.36 14.98 -14.10
N LEU A 287 4.84 13.79 -14.32
CA LEU A 287 3.68 13.24 -13.62
C LEU A 287 3.97 12.75 -12.19
N PHE A 288 5.18 12.91 -11.72
CA PHE A 288 5.61 12.39 -10.42
C PHE A 288 5.64 13.39 -9.27
N GLU A 289 5.14 14.59 -9.44
CA GLU A 289 4.61 15.37 -8.32
C GLU A 289 3.19 14.89 -7.97
N VAL A 290 3.02 13.57 -7.87
CA VAL A 290 1.72 12.98 -7.62
C VAL A 290 1.34 13.19 -6.18
N HIS A 291 0.40 14.06 -5.99
CA HIS A 291 -0.43 14.07 -4.79
C HIS A 291 -1.31 12.82 -4.83
N THR A 292 -1.03 11.84 -3.97
CA THR A 292 -2.00 10.79 -3.70
C THR A 292 -3.32 11.41 -3.29
N THR A 293 -4.42 10.86 -3.78
CA THR A 293 -5.79 11.34 -3.48
C THR A 293 -6.22 11.12 -2.04
N PHE A 294 -5.31 10.83 -1.13
CA PHE A 294 -5.56 10.96 0.30
C PHE A 294 -5.58 12.46 0.65
N GLN A 295 -6.61 13.16 0.21
CA GLN A 295 -6.91 14.47 0.74
C GLN A 295 -8.00 14.30 1.79
N PRO A 296 -7.73 14.64 3.06
CA PRO A 296 -8.80 15.18 3.86
C PRO A 296 -9.20 16.49 3.19
N ALA A 297 -10.44 16.61 2.76
CA ALA A 297 -10.96 17.87 2.23
C ALA A 297 -10.69 18.99 3.26
N GLY A 298 -9.92 19.98 2.86
CA GLY A 298 -9.69 21.18 3.64
C GLY A 298 -8.25 21.43 4.09
N ARG A 299 -7.65 22.42 3.42
CA ARG A 299 -6.42 23.19 3.65
C ARG A 299 -5.10 22.55 3.21
N ASN A 300 -4.50 23.27 2.28
CA ASN A 300 -3.07 23.16 1.94
C ASN A 300 -2.22 23.31 3.21
N VAL A 301 -1.64 22.22 3.66
CA VAL A 301 -0.52 22.25 4.60
C VAL A 301 0.72 22.06 3.73
N THR A 302 1.51 23.11 3.60
CA THR A 302 2.80 23.12 2.93
C THR A 302 3.74 22.05 3.50
N ALA A 303 4.62 21.54 2.66
CA ALA A 303 5.54 20.42 2.87
C ALA A 303 6.52 20.54 4.06
N ASP A 304 6.40 21.57 4.88
CA ASP A 304 7.38 21.90 5.96
C ASP A 304 7.09 21.20 7.30
N ALA A 305 5.94 20.54 7.45
CA ALA A 305 5.59 19.93 8.75
C ALA A 305 6.11 18.48 8.93
N SER A 306 6.69 17.88 7.88
CA SER A 306 7.19 16.49 7.96
C SER A 306 8.63 16.36 8.47
N SER A 307 9.41 17.45 8.46
CA SER A 307 10.81 17.42 8.93
C SER A 307 10.97 17.41 10.45
N ASP A 308 9.99 17.90 11.20
CA ASP A 308 10.09 17.99 12.66
C ASP A 308 9.63 16.73 13.42
N LEU A 309 8.88 15.83 12.79
CA LEU A 309 8.44 14.57 13.41
C LEU A 309 9.57 13.53 13.50
N PHE A 310 10.65 13.69 12.73
CA PHE A 310 11.79 12.76 12.73
C PHE A 310 12.87 13.10 13.77
N ARG A 311 12.74 14.19 14.53
CA ARG A 311 13.78 14.62 15.50
C ARG A 311 13.62 14.09 16.92
N ARG A 312 12.62 13.28 17.26
CA ARG A 312 12.46 12.74 18.62
C ARG A 312 12.21 11.24 18.63
N VAL A 313 13.26 10.47 18.36
CA VAL A 313 13.40 9.15 18.98
C VAL A 313 14.25 9.36 20.24
N PRO A 314 13.74 9.17 21.45
CA PRO A 314 14.56 9.24 22.64
C PRO A 314 15.49 8.04 22.66
N SER A 315 16.79 8.29 22.55
CA SER A 315 17.82 7.33 22.92
C SER A 315 17.56 6.87 24.36
N GLY A 316 17.45 5.57 24.57
CA GLY A 316 17.13 4.94 25.83
C GLY A 316 17.99 5.44 26.99
N LYS A 317 17.37 6.12 27.94
CA LYS A 317 17.92 6.28 29.28
C LYS A 317 17.65 5.00 30.06
N ARG A 318 18.73 4.31 30.44
CA ARG A 318 18.69 3.26 31.45
C ARG A 318 18.12 3.87 32.73
N LEU A 319 17.09 3.26 33.30
CA LEU A 319 16.67 3.53 34.67
C LEU A 319 17.76 3.10 35.63
N PRO A 320 18.03 3.85 36.72
CA PRO A 320 18.99 3.47 37.74
C PRO A 320 18.51 2.21 38.47
N ARG A 321 19.46 1.30 38.75
CA ARG A 321 19.23 0.17 39.65
C ARG A 321 18.98 0.71 41.05
N GLU A 322 17.87 0.31 41.68
CA GLU A 322 17.66 0.47 43.13
C GLU A 322 18.71 -0.37 43.85
N GLU A 323 19.49 0.31 44.67
CA GLU A 323 20.39 -0.33 45.65
C GLU A 323 19.55 -0.95 46.75
N GLN A 324 19.66 -2.26 46.89
CA GLN A 324 19.11 -2.96 48.06
C GLN A 324 20.01 -2.66 49.26
N GLY A 325 19.48 -1.93 50.22
CA GLY A 325 20.11 -1.70 51.53
C GLY A 325 20.19 -2.96 52.39
N PRO A 326 21.10 -3.06 53.33
CA PRO A 326 21.38 -4.27 54.09
C PRO A 326 20.29 -4.61 55.12
N SER A 327 19.89 -5.88 55.14
CA SER A 327 19.01 -6.50 56.12
C SER A 327 19.70 -6.59 57.46
N THR A 328 19.22 -5.85 58.46
CA THR A 328 19.49 -6.12 59.87
C THR A 328 18.42 -7.06 60.41
N GLY A 329 18.81 -8.27 60.80
CA GLY A 329 17.97 -9.17 61.56
C GLY A 329 18.05 -8.85 63.04
N PRO A 330 16.99 -9.12 63.82
CA PRO A 330 17.05 -9.19 65.30
C PRO A 330 17.15 -10.62 65.78
N GLY A 331 17.75 -10.75 66.94
CA GLY A 331 17.99 -11.95 67.74
C GLY A 331 16.80 -12.71 68.25
#